data_4ae1c8ba0c46792932fd30124690ae19
#
_entry.id   4ae1c8ba0c46792932fd30124690ae19
#
_cell.length_a   1.000
_cell.length_b   1.000
_cell.length_c   1.000
_cell.angle_alpha   90.00
_cell.angle_beta   90.00
_cell.angle_gamma   90.00
#
_symmetry.space_group_name_H-M   'P 1'
#
loop_
_entity.id
_entity.type
_entity.pdbx_description
1 polymer ?
#
loop_
_entity_poly.entity_id
_entity_poly.type
_entity_poly.pdbx_seq_one_letter_code
_entity_poly.pdbx_strand_id
1 'polypeptide(L)'
;NKTVCTISVIHSQIKEPEKVIDVLTEELGLERNQVKKRVEKNSSIERIKTNVDKQTGDKIREYDLTGVKVDEDYKRNYPYGNLASKVLGFTGSDNQGIVGLEVKYESILKGTDGQILTMTDARGVELSDTGEGRKEPVSGKNLILSLDANLQEYAQQAAYQALEQKQADSVSIILMRPGNGEILAMVNVPEYDLNDPFNLKKST
;
A
#
# COMPACT_ATOMS: atom_id res chain seq x y z
N ASN A 1 5.52 0.93 -7.60
CA ASN A 1 5.28 0.12 -6.40
C ASN A 1 6.57 0.03 -5.58
N LYS A 2 6.45 0.02 -4.27
CA LYS A 2 7.55 -0.24 -3.33
C LYS A 2 7.28 -1.61 -2.69
N THR A 3 8.32 -2.46 -2.66
CA THR A 3 8.22 -3.74 -1.95
C THR A 3 8.15 -3.50 -0.45
N VAL A 4 7.19 -4.11 0.19
CA VAL A 4 6.95 -4.08 1.64
C VAL A 4 6.71 -5.50 2.14
N CYS A 5 6.58 -5.66 3.46
CA CYS A 5 6.25 -6.94 4.07
C CYS A 5 5.00 -6.82 4.92
N THR A 6 4.25 -7.90 4.97
CA THR A 6 3.16 -8.12 5.94
C THR A 6 3.61 -9.15 6.96
N ILE A 7 3.57 -8.78 8.23
CA ILE A 7 3.95 -9.64 9.34
C ILE A 7 2.69 -10.24 9.95
N SER A 8 2.64 -11.55 10.01
CA SER A 8 1.53 -12.31 10.58
C SER A 8 2.03 -13.40 11.52
N VAL A 9 1.18 -13.88 12.42
CA VAL A 9 1.49 -14.97 13.33
C VAL A 9 0.44 -16.07 13.21
N ILE A 10 0.88 -17.31 13.38
CA ILE A 10 0.04 -18.51 13.48
C ILE A 10 0.15 -19.02 14.90
N HIS A 11 -0.89 -18.76 15.70
CA HIS A 11 -0.88 -19.05 17.14
C HIS A 11 -0.49 -20.50 17.47
N SER A 12 -1.04 -21.48 16.75
CA SER A 12 -0.76 -22.91 16.97
C SER A 12 0.69 -23.34 16.72
N GLN A 13 1.46 -22.53 15.97
CA GLN A 13 2.85 -22.81 15.63
C GLN A 13 3.85 -22.11 16.54
N ILE A 14 3.42 -21.15 17.37
CA ILE A 14 4.31 -20.39 18.25
C ILE A 14 4.77 -21.27 19.41
N LYS A 15 6.08 -21.48 19.51
CA LYS A 15 6.71 -22.25 20.61
C LYS A 15 7.17 -21.34 21.75
N GLU A 16 7.65 -20.16 21.45
CA GLU A 16 8.23 -19.19 22.40
C GLU A 16 7.49 -17.84 22.32
N PRO A 17 6.26 -17.74 22.89
CA PRO A 17 5.42 -16.55 22.70
C PRO A 17 6.05 -15.27 23.23
N GLU A 18 6.73 -15.29 24.37
CA GLU A 18 7.38 -14.11 24.94
C GLU A 18 8.50 -13.58 24.02
N LYS A 19 9.32 -14.47 23.44
CA LYS A 19 10.37 -14.09 22.47
C LYS A 19 9.77 -13.47 21.20
N VAL A 20 8.68 -14.05 20.70
CA VAL A 20 7.94 -13.50 19.55
C VAL A 20 7.42 -12.10 19.85
N ILE A 21 6.82 -11.92 21.05
CA ILE A 21 6.30 -10.62 21.48
C ILE A 21 7.43 -9.59 21.58
N ASP A 22 8.56 -9.95 22.21
CA ASP A 22 9.70 -9.04 22.40
C ASP A 22 10.26 -8.57 21.04
N VAL A 23 10.59 -9.52 20.15
CA VAL A 23 11.15 -9.21 18.83
C VAL A 23 10.18 -8.39 18.00
N LEU A 24 8.90 -8.76 17.93
CA LEU A 24 7.94 -8.00 17.13
C LEU A 24 7.65 -6.60 17.71
N THR A 25 7.71 -6.46 19.04
CA THR A 25 7.59 -5.14 19.70
C THR A 25 8.75 -4.23 19.32
N GLU A 26 9.98 -4.74 19.43
CA GLU A 26 11.21 -3.99 19.17
C GLU A 26 11.33 -3.63 17.68
N GLU A 27 11.25 -4.63 16.78
CA GLU A 27 11.48 -4.44 15.35
C GLU A 27 10.37 -3.65 14.64
N LEU A 28 9.13 -3.75 15.12
CA LEU A 28 8.00 -3.05 14.51
C LEU A 28 7.65 -1.73 15.20
N GLY A 29 8.28 -1.42 16.34
CA GLY A 29 7.99 -0.23 17.13
C GLY A 29 6.52 -0.18 17.60
N LEU A 30 5.96 -1.32 17.98
CA LEU A 30 4.57 -1.43 18.43
C LEU A 30 4.50 -1.52 19.96
N GLU A 31 3.38 -1.12 20.52
CA GLU A 31 3.07 -1.30 21.93
C GLU A 31 3.02 -2.80 22.30
N ARG A 32 3.82 -3.22 23.31
CA ARG A 32 3.93 -4.61 23.75
C ARG A 32 2.56 -5.27 24.02
N ASN A 33 1.66 -4.55 24.68
CA ASN A 33 0.32 -5.07 25.01
C ASN A 33 -0.53 -5.33 23.75
N GLN A 34 -0.35 -4.54 22.69
CA GLN A 34 -1.05 -4.76 21.42
C GLN A 34 -0.51 -5.98 20.70
N VAL A 35 0.82 -6.14 20.65
CA VAL A 35 1.47 -7.32 20.07
C VAL A 35 1.06 -8.56 20.83
N LYS A 36 1.13 -8.54 22.18
CA LYS A 36 0.74 -9.66 23.05
C LYS A 36 -0.68 -10.14 22.78
N LYS A 37 -1.66 -9.23 22.76
CA LYS A 37 -3.07 -9.57 22.47
C LYS A 37 -3.25 -10.27 21.12
N ARG A 38 -2.47 -9.89 20.10
CA ARG A 38 -2.54 -10.50 18.77
C ARG A 38 -1.83 -11.85 18.71
N VAL A 39 -0.66 -11.97 19.36
CA VAL A 39 0.11 -13.22 19.43
C VAL A 39 -0.64 -14.30 20.22
N GLU A 40 -1.31 -13.91 21.31
CA GLU A 40 -2.08 -14.83 22.18
C GLU A 40 -3.48 -15.15 21.64
N LYS A 41 -3.93 -14.44 20.59
CA LYS A 41 -5.25 -14.68 20.00
C LYS A 41 -5.30 -16.03 19.31
N ASN A 42 -6.21 -16.89 19.76
CA ASN A 42 -6.43 -18.20 19.14
C ASN A 42 -7.10 -18.07 17.77
N SER A 43 -6.30 -17.86 16.75
CA SER A 43 -6.73 -17.76 15.35
C SER A 43 -5.77 -18.53 14.45
N SER A 44 -6.24 -18.98 13.28
CA SER A 44 -5.42 -19.69 12.30
C SER A 44 -4.27 -18.81 11.80
N ILE A 45 -4.53 -17.53 11.59
CA ILE A 45 -3.53 -16.52 11.25
C ILE A 45 -4.00 -15.16 11.79
N GLU A 46 -3.09 -14.41 12.41
CA GLU A 46 -3.36 -13.06 12.89
C GLU A 46 -2.33 -12.09 12.31
N ARG A 47 -2.80 -11.07 11.61
CA ARG A 47 -1.96 -10.05 11.01
C ARG A 47 -1.50 -9.05 12.07
N ILE A 48 -0.18 -8.92 12.27
CA ILE A 48 0.43 -8.00 13.24
C ILE A 48 0.60 -6.59 12.65
N LYS A 49 1.27 -6.49 11.49
CA LYS A 49 1.51 -5.20 10.81
C LYS A 49 1.65 -5.39 9.31
N THR A 50 1.06 -4.49 8.55
CA THR A 50 1.21 -4.39 7.09
C THR A 50 2.13 -3.24 6.73
N ASN A 51 2.55 -3.18 5.47
CA ASN A 51 3.40 -2.11 4.93
C ASN A 51 4.71 -1.92 5.71
N VAL A 52 5.26 -2.99 6.27
CA VAL A 52 6.59 -3.00 6.90
C VAL A 52 7.62 -2.91 5.79
N ASP A 53 8.65 -2.09 5.97
CA ASP A 53 9.71 -2.01 4.97
C ASP A 53 10.47 -3.34 4.83
N LYS A 54 11.05 -3.55 3.62
CA LYS A 54 11.69 -4.84 3.31
C LYS A 54 12.84 -5.17 4.26
N GLN A 55 13.63 -4.16 4.67
CA GLN A 55 14.80 -4.40 5.55
C GLN A 55 14.36 -4.92 6.92
N THR A 56 13.33 -4.31 7.50
CA THR A 56 12.73 -4.78 8.77
C THR A 56 12.11 -6.17 8.60
N GLY A 57 11.43 -6.43 7.47
CA GLY A 57 10.89 -7.76 7.18
C GLY A 57 11.98 -8.83 7.08
N ASP A 58 13.07 -8.54 6.37
CA ASP A 58 14.19 -9.47 6.23
C ASP A 58 14.87 -9.72 7.59
N LYS A 59 15.04 -8.67 8.41
CA LYS A 59 15.57 -8.80 9.77
C LYS A 59 14.69 -9.70 10.66
N ILE A 60 13.38 -9.58 10.56
CA ILE A 60 12.45 -10.46 11.30
C ILE A 60 12.58 -11.92 10.83
N ARG A 61 12.81 -12.16 9.53
CA ARG A 61 13.08 -13.51 9.01
C ARG A 61 14.34 -14.13 9.59
N GLU A 62 15.41 -13.33 9.77
CA GLU A 62 16.68 -13.80 10.33
C GLU A 62 16.56 -14.34 11.77
N TYR A 63 15.55 -13.88 12.54
CA TYR A 63 15.31 -14.42 13.87
C TYR A 63 14.73 -15.85 13.87
N ASP A 64 14.29 -16.36 12.71
CA ASP A 64 13.73 -17.73 12.53
C ASP A 64 12.69 -18.12 13.59
N LEU A 65 11.75 -17.21 13.84
CA LEU A 65 10.73 -17.37 14.87
C LEU A 65 9.62 -18.32 14.40
N THR A 66 9.49 -19.46 15.06
CA THR A 66 8.42 -20.42 14.75
C THR A 66 7.05 -19.79 14.95
N GLY A 67 6.20 -19.89 13.92
CA GLY A 67 4.85 -19.30 13.94
C GLY A 67 4.77 -17.83 13.50
N VAL A 68 5.90 -17.20 13.16
CA VAL A 68 5.92 -15.86 12.55
C VAL A 68 6.07 -16.02 11.04
N LYS A 69 5.17 -15.38 10.27
CA LYS A 69 5.22 -15.30 8.80
C LYS A 69 5.54 -13.88 8.38
N VAL A 70 6.44 -13.78 7.40
CA VAL A 70 6.85 -12.52 6.75
C VAL A 70 6.58 -12.67 5.26
N ASP A 71 5.43 -12.19 4.82
CA ASP A 71 5.02 -12.26 3.43
C ASP A 71 5.43 -10.98 2.70
N GLU A 72 6.01 -11.12 1.51
CA GLU A 72 6.29 -9.96 0.65
C GLU A 72 5.01 -9.44 0.03
N ASP A 73 4.88 -8.12 -0.01
CA ASP A 73 3.74 -7.40 -0.55
C ASP A 73 4.24 -6.13 -1.27
N TYR A 74 3.35 -5.43 -1.94
CA TYR A 74 3.67 -4.21 -2.66
C TYR A 74 2.75 -3.08 -2.20
N LYS A 75 3.35 -1.95 -1.88
CA LYS A 75 2.63 -0.70 -1.62
C LYS A 75 2.74 0.24 -2.83
N ARG A 76 1.64 0.90 -3.18
CA ARG A 76 1.68 2.00 -4.13
C ARG A 76 2.62 3.10 -3.63
N ASN A 77 3.46 3.61 -4.52
CA ASN A 77 4.35 4.72 -4.24
C ASN A 77 4.15 5.79 -5.31
N TYR A 78 3.93 7.01 -4.88
CA TYR A 78 3.70 8.18 -5.74
C TYR A 78 4.92 9.09 -5.67
N PRO A 79 5.90 8.95 -6.58
CA PRO A 79 7.19 9.63 -6.49
C PRO A 79 7.07 11.16 -6.59
N TYR A 80 6.01 11.65 -7.18
CA TYR A 80 5.75 13.09 -7.32
C TYR A 80 4.80 13.66 -6.25
N GLY A 81 4.54 12.91 -5.19
CA GLY A 81 3.76 13.37 -4.03
C GLY A 81 2.34 13.82 -4.41
N ASN A 82 2.14 15.12 -4.50
CA ASN A 82 0.82 15.74 -4.75
C ASN A 82 0.50 15.99 -6.23
N LEU A 83 1.45 15.74 -7.14
CA LEU A 83 1.25 16.03 -8.57
C LEU A 83 0.07 15.24 -9.14
N ALA A 84 -0.91 15.95 -9.72
CA ALA A 84 -2.13 15.38 -10.28
C ALA A 84 -2.94 14.52 -9.29
N SER A 85 -2.88 14.81 -7.98
CA SER A 85 -3.44 13.97 -6.93
C SER A 85 -4.93 13.65 -7.13
N LYS A 86 -5.72 14.63 -7.53
CA LYS A 86 -7.17 14.47 -7.75
C LYS A 86 -7.52 13.70 -9.02
N VAL A 87 -6.57 13.56 -9.95
CA VAL A 87 -6.72 12.75 -11.17
C VAL A 87 -6.27 11.32 -10.91
N LEU A 88 -5.03 11.15 -10.42
CA LEU A 88 -4.46 9.83 -10.17
C LEU A 88 -5.25 9.08 -9.10
N GLY A 89 -5.55 9.76 -8.01
CA GLY A 89 -6.14 9.11 -6.84
C GLY A 89 -5.11 8.25 -6.10
N PHE A 90 -5.59 7.49 -5.13
CA PHE A 90 -4.73 6.66 -4.28
C PHE A 90 -5.38 5.31 -3.97
N THR A 91 -4.55 4.40 -3.46
CA THR A 91 -4.98 3.08 -2.99
C THR A 91 -5.06 3.05 -1.46
N GLY A 92 -5.94 2.22 -0.93
CA GLY A 92 -6.02 1.91 0.49
C GLY A 92 -4.93 0.96 0.97
N SER A 93 -5.03 0.55 2.24
CA SER A 93 -4.09 -0.37 2.90
C SER A 93 -4.00 -1.74 2.22
N ASP A 94 -5.05 -2.18 1.57
CA ASP A 94 -5.15 -3.47 0.87
C ASP A 94 -4.92 -3.32 -0.63
N ASN A 95 -4.22 -2.25 -1.04
CA ASN A 95 -3.89 -1.91 -2.43
C ASN A 95 -5.11 -1.77 -3.35
N GLN A 96 -6.33 -1.63 -2.82
CA GLN A 96 -7.52 -1.34 -3.61
C GLN A 96 -7.60 0.16 -3.93
N GLY A 97 -8.00 0.50 -5.13
CA GLY A 97 -8.22 1.88 -5.54
C GLY A 97 -9.37 2.52 -4.75
N ILE A 98 -9.14 3.73 -4.18
CA ILE A 98 -10.14 4.45 -3.39
C ILE A 98 -10.79 5.56 -4.21
N VAL A 99 -10.00 6.34 -4.93
CA VAL A 99 -10.47 7.45 -5.76
C VAL A 99 -9.65 7.57 -7.05
N GLY A 100 -10.10 8.39 -7.99
CA GLY A 100 -9.38 8.75 -9.21
C GLY A 100 -9.21 7.59 -10.19
N LEU A 101 -8.10 7.62 -10.92
CA LEU A 101 -7.75 6.58 -11.90
C LEU A 101 -7.44 5.24 -11.22
N GLU A 102 -6.93 5.25 -9.98
CA GLU A 102 -6.66 4.02 -9.22
C GLU A 102 -7.94 3.20 -9.02
N VAL A 103 -9.06 3.81 -8.63
CA VAL A 103 -10.34 3.09 -8.51
C VAL A 103 -10.95 2.77 -9.87
N LYS A 104 -10.85 3.69 -10.83
CA LYS A 104 -11.46 3.53 -12.15
C LYS A 104 -10.87 2.35 -12.93
N TYR A 105 -9.56 2.13 -12.79
CA TYR A 105 -8.80 1.11 -13.50
C TYR A 105 -8.26 0.01 -12.57
N GLU A 106 -8.83 -0.14 -11.39
CA GLU A 106 -8.39 -1.14 -10.40
C GLU A 106 -8.29 -2.54 -10.99
N SER A 107 -9.28 -2.99 -11.74
CA SER A 107 -9.31 -4.33 -12.37
C SER A 107 -8.15 -4.58 -13.34
N ILE A 108 -7.54 -3.52 -13.86
CA ILE A 108 -6.40 -3.57 -14.78
C ILE A 108 -5.09 -3.46 -14.00
N LEU A 109 -5.07 -2.58 -12.99
CA LEU A 109 -3.87 -2.21 -12.25
C LEU A 109 -3.50 -3.21 -11.14
N LYS A 110 -4.50 -3.84 -10.51
CA LYS A 110 -4.29 -4.69 -9.32
C LYS A 110 -3.62 -6.01 -9.66
N GLY A 111 -3.94 -6.66 -10.78
CA GLY A 111 -3.52 -8.03 -11.07
C GLY A 111 -4.32 -9.07 -10.29
N THR A 112 -3.73 -10.23 -10.06
CA THR A 112 -4.35 -11.35 -9.32
C THR A 112 -3.35 -11.90 -8.32
N ASP A 113 -3.75 -12.00 -7.07
CA ASP A 113 -2.91 -12.53 -6.00
C ASP A 113 -2.61 -14.02 -6.22
N GLY A 114 -1.40 -14.44 -5.92
CA GLY A 114 -1.03 -15.83 -5.84
C GLY A 114 -1.70 -16.51 -4.65
N GLN A 115 -1.81 -17.80 -4.68
CA GLN A 115 -2.33 -18.61 -3.59
C GLN A 115 -1.41 -19.81 -3.35
N ILE A 116 -1.09 -20.06 -2.10
CA ILE A 116 -0.42 -21.28 -1.66
C ILE A 116 -1.46 -22.07 -0.85
N LEU A 117 -1.82 -23.24 -1.35
CA LEU A 117 -2.70 -24.18 -0.66
C LEU A 117 -1.81 -25.18 0.05
N THR A 118 -1.71 -25.09 1.36
CA THR A 118 -1.06 -26.08 2.21
C THR A 118 -2.12 -26.92 2.92
N MET A 119 -1.97 -28.24 2.92
CA MET A 119 -2.78 -29.08 3.76
C MET A 119 -2.24 -29.06 5.17
N THR A 120 -3.11 -28.77 6.13
CA THR A 120 -2.77 -28.80 7.56
C THR A 120 -3.57 -29.91 8.24
N ASP A 121 -2.99 -30.51 9.30
CA ASP A 121 -3.72 -31.40 10.20
C ASP A 121 -4.78 -30.64 11.00
N ALA A 122 -5.58 -31.36 11.81
CA ALA A 122 -6.60 -30.76 12.67
C ALA A 122 -6.03 -29.81 13.74
N ARG A 123 -4.70 -29.75 13.91
CA ARG A 123 -3.99 -28.86 14.82
C ARG A 123 -3.34 -27.68 14.12
N GLY A 124 -3.52 -27.56 12.78
CA GLY A 124 -2.94 -26.49 11.98
C GLY A 124 -1.46 -26.67 11.62
N VAL A 125 -0.91 -27.88 11.81
CA VAL A 125 0.48 -28.21 11.43
C VAL A 125 0.51 -28.60 9.96
N GLU A 126 1.43 -28.02 9.19
CA GLU A 126 1.64 -28.31 7.77
C GLU A 126 2.05 -29.79 7.58
N LEU A 127 1.33 -30.50 6.70
CA LEU A 127 1.65 -31.86 6.32
C LEU A 127 2.71 -31.85 5.23
N SER A 128 3.91 -32.30 5.53
CA SER A 128 5.10 -32.22 4.68
C SER A 128 5.03 -33.02 3.37
N ASP A 129 4.04 -33.91 3.21
CA ASP A 129 3.99 -34.89 2.13
C ASP A 129 2.83 -34.68 1.12
N THR A 130 2.02 -33.66 1.30
CA THR A 130 0.93 -33.35 0.37
C THR A 130 1.37 -32.17 -0.51
N GLY A 131 1.53 -32.45 -1.81
CA GLY A 131 2.01 -31.46 -2.78
C GLY A 131 1.35 -30.10 -2.62
N GLU A 132 2.17 -29.05 -2.47
CA GLU A 132 1.72 -27.68 -2.41
C GLU A 132 1.01 -27.30 -3.71
N GLY A 133 -0.26 -27.01 -3.64
CA GLY A 133 -0.98 -26.36 -4.74
C GLY A 133 -0.58 -24.88 -4.78
N ARG A 134 0.38 -24.53 -5.64
CA ARG A 134 0.83 -23.14 -5.82
C ARG A 134 0.18 -22.53 -7.05
N LYS A 135 -0.53 -21.44 -6.87
CA LYS A 135 -1.01 -20.57 -7.95
C LYS A 135 -0.15 -19.31 -7.96
N GLU A 136 0.61 -19.13 -9.04
CA GLU A 136 1.47 -17.95 -9.17
C GLU A 136 0.65 -16.66 -9.28
N PRO A 137 1.14 -15.54 -8.70
CA PRO A 137 0.51 -14.24 -8.85
C PRO A 137 0.64 -13.73 -10.29
N VAL A 138 -0.38 -13.03 -10.76
CA VAL A 138 -0.35 -12.34 -12.06
C VAL A 138 -0.28 -10.84 -11.82
N SER A 139 0.82 -10.22 -12.27
CA SER A 139 1.01 -8.77 -12.16
C SER A 139 -0.06 -7.98 -12.90
N GLY A 140 -0.48 -6.86 -12.32
CA GLY A 140 -1.34 -5.90 -13.01
C GLY A 140 -0.65 -5.24 -14.20
N LYS A 141 -1.43 -4.60 -15.04
CA LYS A 141 -0.94 -3.88 -16.23
C LYS A 141 -0.58 -2.45 -15.88
N ASN A 142 0.22 -1.82 -16.74
CA ASN A 142 0.54 -0.40 -16.66
C ASN A 142 -0.53 0.43 -17.37
N LEU A 143 -0.87 1.58 -16.78
CA LEU A 143 -1.72 2.60 -17.39
C LEU A 143 -0.83 3.75 -17.84
N ILE A 144 -0.82 4.04 -19.15
CA ILE A 144 -0.10 5.16 -19.73
C ILE A 144 -1.11 6.28 -19.96
N LEU A 145 -0.81 7.47 -19.43
CA LEU A 145 -1.65 8.65 -19.52
C LEU A 145 -1.11 9.62 -20.56
N SER A 146 -1.98 10.45 -21.12
CA SER A 146 -1.60 11.58 -21.97
C SER A 146 -1.07 12.79 -21.19
N LEU A 147 -1.16 12.76 -19.85
CA LEU A 147 -0.65 13.83 -18.98
C LEU A 147 0.87 13.95 -19.13
N ASP A 148 1.33 15.17 -19.42
CA ASP A 148 2.74 15.53 -19.43
C ASP A 148 3.13 16.07 -18.05
N ALA A 149 4.11 15.44 -17.41
CA ALA A 149 4.50 15.78 -16.04
C ALA A 149 4.98 17.23 -15.89
N ASN A 150 5.70 17.76 -16.88
CA ASN A 150 6.19 19.14 -16.85
C ASN A 150 5.04 20.14 -17.03
N LEU A 151 4.14 19.88 -17.99
CA LEU A 151 2.97 20.74 -18.19
C LEU A 151 2.03 20.69 -16.98
N GLN A 152 1.89 19.53 -16.37
CA GLN A 152 1.11 19.36 -15.13
C GLN A 152 1.71 20.21 -14.00
N GLU A 153 3.04 20.17 -13.81
CA GLU A 153 3.74 20.94 -12.78
C GLU A 153 3.62 22.45 -13.02
N TYR A 154 3.85 22.92 -14.25
CA TYR A 154 3.68 24.35 -14.59
C TYR A 154 2.24 24.84 -14.37
N ALA A 155 1.26 24.03 -14.79
CA ALA A 155 -0.14 24.35 -14.57
C ALA A 155 -0.50 24.39 -13.08
N GLN A 156 0.07 23.47 -12.28
CA GLN A 156 -0.12 23.43 -10.84
C GLN A 156 0.47 24.67 -10.15
N GLN A 157 1.68 25.07 -10.52
CA GLN A 157 2.30 26.30 -10.01
C GLN A 157 1.46 27.54 -10.35
N ALA A 158 0.98 27.64 -11.59
CA ALA A 158 0.12 28.75 -12.02
C ALA A 158 -1.22 28.75 -11.27
N ALA A 159 -1.78 27.55 -10.99
CA ALA A 159 -3.02 27.43 -10.23
C ALA A 159 -2.85 27.90 -8.77
N TYR A 160 -1.73 27.53 -8.11
CA TYR A 160 -1.44 28.04 -6.75
C TYR A 160 -1.20 29.54 -6.71
N GLN A 161 -0.48 30.10 -7.69
CA GLN A 161 -0.33 31.55 -7.77
C GLN A 161 -1.68 32.26 -7.93
N ALA A 162 -2.57 31.75 -8.77
CA ALA A 162 -3.90 32.29 -8.94
C ALA A 162 -4.75 32.15 -7.66
N LEU A 163 -4.65 31.02 -6.96
CA LEU A 163 -5.33 30.75 -5.68
C LEU A 163 -4.97 31.82 -4.65
N GLU A 164 -3.68 32.08 -4.46
CA GLU A 164 -3.17 33.05 -3.50
C GLU A 164 -3.52 34.48 -3.91
N GLN A 165 -3.21 34.88 -5.15
CA GLN A 165 -3.42 36.25 -5.62
C GLN A 165 -4.89 36.67 -5.65
N LYS A 166 -5.79 35.72 -5.90
CA LYS A 166 -7.24 35.97 -5.98
C LYS A 166 -7.98 35.60 -4.72
N GLN A 167 -7.28 35.06 -3.71
CA GLN A 167 -7.88 34.55 -2.48
C GLN A 167 -9.05 33.61 -2.76
N ALA A 168 -8.86 32.72 -3.76
CA ALA A 168 -9.88 31.78 -4.19
C ALA A 168 -9.84 30.51 -3.33
N ASP A 169 -10.98 29.85 -3.16
CA ASP A 169 -11.06 28.57 -2.44
C ASP A 169 -10.49 27.41 -3.25
N SER A 170 -10.57 27.49 -4.57
CA SER A 170 -10.05 26.48 -5.49
C SER A 170 -9.77 27.07 -6.87
N VAL A 171 -8.82 26.43 -7.59
CA VAL A 171 -8.53 26.76 -9.01
C VAL A 171 -8.39 25.46 -9.78
N SER A 172 -9.04 25.40 -10.95
CA SER A 172 -8.93 24.28 -11.88
C SER A 172 -8.34 24.75 -13.20
N ILE A 173 -7.36 23.99 -13.72
CA ILE A 173 -6.75 24.23 -15.03
C ILE A 173 -6.77 22.93 -15.84
N ILE A 174 -7.23 23.00 -17.09
CA ILE A 174 -7.16 21.91 -18.03
C ILE A 174 -6.41 22.39 -19.28
N LEU A 175 -5.35 21.68 -19.64
CA LEU A 175 -4.62 21.87 -20.89
C LEU A 175 -4.95 20.73 -21.84
N MET A 176 -5.46 21.05 -22.99
CA MET A 176 -5.85 20.10 -24.03
C MET A 176 -5.18 20.41 -25.35
N ARG A 177 -4.73 19.39 -26.07
CA ARG A 177 -4.25 19.51 -27.44
C ARG A 177 -5.45 19.60 -28.39
N PRO A 178 -5.68 20.72 -29.09
CA PRO A 178 -6.91 20.90 -29.86
C PRO A 178 -7.00 19.98 -31.08
N GLY A 179 -5.86 19.50 -31.60
CA GLY A 179 -5.85 18.67 -32.81
C GLY A 179 -6.36 17.25 -32.63
N ASN A 180 -6.29 16.68 -31.39
CA ASN A 180 -6.70 15.31 -31.10
C ASN A 180 -7.47 15.13 -29.78
N GLY A 181 -7.67 16.21 -29.03
CA GLY A 181 -8.41 16.16 -27.76
C GLY A 181 -7.64 15.56 -26.57
N GLU A 182 -6.34 15.28 -26.69
CA GLU A 182 -5.54 14.79 -25.59
C GLU A 182 -5.47 15.79 -24.44
N ILE A 183 -5.74 15.33 -23.22
CA ILE A 183 -5.53 16.12 -22.00
C ILE A 183 -4.06 16.02 -21.60
N LEU A 184 -3.35 17.14 -21.66
CA LEU A 184 -1.92 17.24 -21.35
C LEU A 184 -1.66 17.61 -19.88
N ALA A 185 -2.57 18.37 -19.26
CA ALA A 185 -2.57 18.65 -17.84
C ALA A 185 -4.00 18.81 -17.32
N MET A 186 -4.23 18.35 -16.10
CA MET A 186 -5.50 18.51 -15.37
C MET A 186 -5.19 18.76 -13.91
N VAL A 187 -5.36 20.00 -13.50
CA VAL A 187 -5.03 20.51 -12.16
C VAL A 187 -6.30 20.93 -11.44
N ASN A 188 -6.34 20.67 -10.15
CA ASN A 188 -7.37 21.19 -9.26
C ASN A 188 -6.75 21.39 -7.87
N VAL A 189 -6.42 22.62 -7.54
CA VAL A 189 -5.81 22.98 -6.24
C VAL A 189 -6.87 23.48 -5.25
N PRO A 190 -6.68 23.28 -3.95
CA PRO A 190 -5.52 22.66 -3.28
C PRO A 190 -5.48 21.14 -3.52
N GLU A 191 -4.28 20.61 -3.66
CA GLU A 191 -4.02 19.17 -3.79
C GLU A 191 -3.64 18.54 -2.45
N TYR A 192 -3.52 17.21 -2.42
CA TYR A 192 -3.12 16.44 -1.24
C TYR A 192 -1.97 15.48 -1.59
N ASP A 193 -1.20 15.06 -0.57
CA ASP A 193 -0.14 14.09 -0.78
C ASP A 193 -0.74 12.68 -0.98
N LEU A 194 -0.47 12.10 -2.14
CA LEU A 194 -0.92 10.75 -2.51
C LEU A 194 -0.32 9.65 -1.62
N ASN A 195 0.84 9.90 -1.00
CA ASN A 195 1.47 8.95 -0.08
C ASN A 195 0.88 9.03 1.34
N ASP A 196 0.22 10.15 1.70
CA ASP A 196 -0.46 10.37 2.98
C ASP A 196 -1.82 11.07 2.79
N PRO A 197 -2.75 10.47 2.05
CA PRO A 197 -3.97 11.14 1.56
C PRO A 197 -5.00 11.45 2.65
N PHE A 198 -4.86 10.85 3.83
CA PHE A 198 -5.77 11.07 4.96
C PHE A 198 -5.30 12.15 5.93
N ASN A 199 -4.05 12.59 5.81
CA ASN A 199 -3.49 13.68 6.60
C ASN A 199 -3.74 15.03 5.92
N LEU A 200 -5.02 15.37 5.76
CA LEU A 200 -5.41 16.67 5.26
C LEU A 200 -5.08 17.70 6.33
N LYS A 201 -3.88 18.29 6.28
CA LYS A 201 -3.63 19.53 7.02
C LYS A 201 -4.66 20.54 6.53
N LYS A 202 -5.56 20.95 7.41
CA LYS A 202 -6.42 22.11 7.12
C LYS A 202 -5.46 23.24 6.75
N SER A 203 -5.48 23.65 5.48
CA SER A 203 -4.86 24.91 5.09
C SER A 203 -5.62 26.01 5.84
N THR A 204 -4.96 26.56 6.86
CA THR A 204 -5.36 27.80 7.52
C THR A 204 -5.15 28.93 6.56
#